data_61df4e10fdba9f9dfb5c27187622b219
#
_entry.id   61df4e10fdba9f9dfb5c27187622b219
#
_cell.length_a   1.000
_cell.length_b   1.000
_cell.length_c   1.000
_cell.angle_alpha   90.00
_cell.angle_beta   90.00
_cell.angle_gamma   90.00
#
_symmetry.space_group_name_H-M   'P 1'
#
loop_
_entity.id
_entity.type
_entity.pdbx_description
1 polymer ?
#
loop_
_entity_poly.entity_id
_entity_poly.type
_entity_poly.pdbx_seq_one_letter_code
_entity_poly.pdbx_strand_id
1 'polypeptide(L)'
;MSRSLSDLVRRTPLMSLADKPHLACKMEACQTGGSFKMRGAVRTLQALASDGDDRQVITVSMGNTAFSLAWAGRLLDRPVSVVMPENVSPAKLALTRNIGAEVILHGQTGSEALAHCEQLVAGGDYYFLHPHKCPPFLAGSETIAREIVEDRPDTSRIYVPIGGGGLLSAICAAAESSST
;
A
#
# COMPACT_ATOMS: atom_id res chain seq x y z
N MET A 1 -10.59 -21.00 0.38
CA MET A 1 -9.18 -21.09 0.81
C MET A 1 -8.61 -19.70 0.86
N SER A 2 -8.12 -19.24 2.03
CA SER A 2 -7.48 -17.92 2.17
C SER A 2 -6.16 -17.94 1.39
N ARG A 3 -6.00 -17.04 0.43
CA ARG A 3 -4.73 -16.85 -0.29
C ARG A 3 -3.73 -16.16 0.65
N SER A 4 -2.49 -16.64 0.68
CA SER A 4 -1.43 -15.98 1.46
C SER A 4 -1.03 -14.64 0.82
N LEU A 5 -0.32 -13.80 1.57
CA LEU A 5 0.21 -12.54 1.03
C LEU A 5 1.15 -12.82 -0.16
N SER A 6 1.98 -13.85 -0.06
CA SER A 6 2.92 -14.27 -1.11
C SER A 6 2.24 -14.74 -2.41
N ASP A 7 0.97 -15.15 -2.37
CA ASP A 7 0.21 -15.53 -3.57
C ASP A 7 -0.33 -14.32 -4.33
N LEU A 8 -0.45 -13.18 -3.66
CA LEU A 8 -1.14 -11.98 -4.15
C LEU A 8 -0.18 -10.85 -4.48
N VAL A 9 0.99 -10.82 -3.84
CA VAL A 9 2.05 -9.84 -4.10
C VAL A 9 3.30 -10.54 -4.63
N ARG A 10 4.04 -9.82 -5.48
CA ARG A 10 5.27 -10.37 -6.05
C ARG A 10 6.43 -10.20 -5.07
N ARG A 11 7.26 -11.23 -4.95
CA ARG A 11 8.63 -11.04 -4.46
C ARG A 11 9.40 -10.28 -5.56
N THR A 12 9.68 -9.02 -5.33
CA THR A 12 10.33 -8.17 -6.34
C THR A 12 11.82 -8.44 -6.40
N PRO A 13 12.47 -8.29 -7.56
CA PRO A 13 13.91 -8.52 -7.68
C PRO A 13 14.74 -7.57 -6.80
N LEU A 14 15.83 -8.08 -6.24
CA LEU A 14 16.93 -7.30 -5.69
C LEU A 14 18.08 -7.28 -6.70
N MET A 15 18.26 -6.17 -7.41
CA MET A 15 19.18 -6.05 -8.53
C MET A 15 20.44 -5.28 -8.13
N SER A 16 21.62 -5.90 -8.27
CA SER A 16 22.90 -5.20 -8.09
C SER A 16 23.13 -4.19 -9.22
N LEU A 17 23.74 -3.06 -8.89
CA LEU A 17 24.12 -2.06 -9.88
C LEU A 17 25.43 -2.48 -10.55
N ALA A 18 25.48 -2.42 -11.88
CA ALA A 18 26.64 -2.90 -12.67
C ALA A 18 27.96 -2.24 -12.25
N ASP A 19 27.96 -0.91 -12.07
CA ASP A 19 29.15 -0.14 -11.72
C ASP A 19 29.41 -0.08 -10.20
N LYS A 20 28.51 -0.60 -9.39
CA LYS A 20 28.56 -0.57 -7.92
C LYS A 20 27.98 -1.86 -7.35
N PRO A 21 28.69 -3.00 -7.46
CA PRO A 21 28.14 -4.32 -7.09
C PRO A 21 27.83 -4.47 -5.60
N HIS A 22 28.39 -3.58 -4.76
CA HIS A 22 28.04 -3.49 -3.33
C HIS A 22 26.68 -2.80 -3.09
N LEU A 23 26.11 -2.13 -4.08
CA LEU A 23 24.76 -1.55 -4.02
C LEU A 23 23.76 -2.41 -4.79
N ALA A 24 22.57 -2.52 -4.25
CA ALA A 24 21.45 -3.18 -4.91
C ALA A 24 20.17 -2.36 -4.77
N CYS A 25 19.30 -2.47 -5.77
CA CYS A 25 17.98 -1.84 -5.76
C CYS A 25 16.89 -2.91 -5.59
N LYS A 26 16.04 -2.78 -4.58
CA LYS A 26 14.79 -3.54 -4.46
C LYS A 26 13.76 -2.95 -5.41
N MET A 27 13.41 -3.70 -6.44
CA MET A 27 12.66 -3.19 -7.60
C MET A 27 11.14 -3.18 -7.35
N GLU A 28 10.68 -2.35 -6.42
CA GLU A 28 9.24 -2.24 -6.09
C GLU A 28 8.38 -1.67 -7.24
N ALA A 29 8.98 -1.09 -8.27
CA ALA A 29 8.29 -0.76 -9.53
C ALA A 29 7.82 -2.02 -10.30
N CYS A 30 8.42 -3.19 -10.05
CA CYS A 30 8.01 -4.48 -10.61
C CYS A 30 6.83 -5.12 -9.85
N GLN A 31 6.36 -4.51 -8.77
CA GLN A 31 5.20 -5.00 -8.02
C GLN A 31 3.92 -4.85 -8.83
N THR A 32 2.93 -5.69 -8.58
CA THR A 32 1.57 -5.50 -9.11
C THR A 32 1.07 -4.09 -8.75
N GLY A 33 0.60 -3.35 -9.74
CA GLY A 33 0.24 -1.94 -9.57
C GLY A 33 1.41 -0.95 -9.55
N GLY A 34 2.65 -1.41 -9.82
CA GLY A 34 3.82 -0.55 -10.05
C GLY A 34 4.42 0.08 -8.80
N SER A 35 4.07 -0.36 -7.59
CA SER A 35 4.63 0.19 -6.36
C SER A 35 4.47 -0.74 -5.16
N PHE A 36 5.29 -0.51 -4.13
CA PHE A 36 5.25 -1.23 -2.85
C PHE A 36 3.91 -1.13 -2.12
N LYS A 37 3.09 -0.14 -2.45
CA LYS A 37 1.79 0.10 -1.80
C LYS A 37 0.85 -1.10 -1.89
N MET A 38 1.02 -1.93 -2.90
CA MET A 38 0.27 -3.17 -3.09
C MET A 38 0.40 -4.14 -1.90
N ARG A 39 1.58 -4.25 -1.32
CA ARG A 39 1.86 -5.11 -0.16
C ARG A 39 1.00 -4.74 1.04
N GLY A 40 0.97 -3.43 1.34
CA GLY A 40 0.15 -2.88 2.42
C GLY A 40 -1.35 -3.00 2.16
N ALA A 41 -1.79 -2.71 0.93
CA ALA A 41 -3.20 -2.79 0.56
C ALA A 41 -3.74 -4.22 0.71
N VAL A 42 -3.05 -5.21 0.16
CA VAL A 42 -3.44 -6.63 0.28
C VAL A 42 -3.45 -7.06 1.75
N ARG A 43 -2.39 -6.74 2.51
CA ARG A 43 -2.31 -7.13 3.92
C ARG A 43 -3.44 -6.52 4.75
N THR A 44 -3.84 -5.28 4.45
CA THR A 44 -4.95 -4.63 5.16
C THR A 44 -6.27 -5.37 4.90
N LEU A 45 -6.60 -5.65 3.64
CA LEU A 45 -7.83 -6.36 3.33
C LEU A 45 -7.86 -7.78 3.90
N GLN A 46 -6.71 -8.47 3.93
CA GLN A 46 -6.60 -9.79 4.54
C GLN A 46 -6.79 -9.74 6.06
N ALA A 47 -6.19 -8.75 6.74
CA ALA A 47 -6.35 -8.58 8.18
C ALA A 47 -7.80 -8.36 8.56
N LEU A 48 -8.49 -7.43 7.87
CA LEU A 48 -9.90 -7.17 8.11
C LEU A 48 -10.78 -8.40 7.88
N ALA A 49 -10.50 -9.17 6.81
CA ALA A 49 -11.24 -10.42 6.57
C ALA A 49 -11.01 -11.46 7.66
N SER A 50 -9.79 -11.54 8.22
CA SER A 50 -9.46 -12.46 9.31
C SER A 50 -10.13 -12.05 10.63
N ASP A 51 -10.30 -10.74 10.85
CA ASP A 51 -10.93 -10.17 12.03
C ASP A 51 -12.48 -10.16 11.93
N GLY A 52 -13.04 -10.59 10.79
CA GLY A 52 -14.48 -10.54 10.52
C GLY A 52 -15.00 -9.11 10.34
N ASP A 53 -14.13 -8.17 9.97
CA ASP A 53 -14.51 -6.78 9.72
C ASP A 53 -14.91 -6.61 8.25
N ASP A 54 -16.21 -6.51 8.02
CA ASP A 54 -16.82 -6.40 6.67
C ASP A 54 -16.98 -4.95 6.19
N ARG A 55 -16.54 -3.95 6.96
CA ARG A 55 -16.60 -2.55 6.53
C ARG A 55 -15.89 -2.35 5.20
N GLN A 56 -16.45 -1.49 4.36
CA GLN A 56 -15.82 -1.09 3.11
C GLN A 56 -14.55 -0.28 3.39
N VAL A 57 -13.44 -0.64 2.75
CA VAL A 57 -12.18 0.09 2.96
C VAL A 57 -12.17 1.34 2.09
N ILE A 58 -11.89 2.48 2.73
CA ILE A 58 -11.80 3.78 2.06
C ILE A 58 -10.42 4.41 2.26
N THR A 59 -9.93 5.12 1.25
CA THR A 59 -8.68 5.90 1.34
C THR A 59 -8.80 7.22 0.59
N VAL A 60 -7.91 8.16 0.89
CA VAL A 60 -7.74 9.40 0.12
C VAL A 60 -6.43 9.33 -0.65
N SER A 61 -6.51 9.28 -1.96
CA SER A 61 -5.29 9.21 -2.79
C SER A 61 -5.58 9.44 -4.27
N MET A 62 -4.66 10.14 -4.95
CA MET A 62 -4.66 10.31 -6.42
C MET A 62 -3.52 9.52 -7.10
N GLY A 63 -2.92 8.56 -6.40
CA GLY A 63 -1.74 7.85 -6.89
C GLY A 63 -1.68 6.39 -6.44
N ASN A 64 -0.46 5.94 -6.13
CA ASN A 64 -0.17 4.53 -5.90
C ASN A 64 -1.00 3.86 -4.79
N THR A 65 -1.42 4.58 -3.75
CA THR A 65 -2.29 4.00 -2.72
C THR A 65 -3.68 3.70 -3.29
N ALA A 66 -4.25 4.63 -4.07
CA ALA A 66 -5.54 4.43 -4.73
C ALA A 66 -5.51 3.20 -5.66
N PHE A 67 -4.49 3.13 -6.54
CA PHE A 67 -4.35 2.01 -7.48
C PHE A 67 -4.13 0.68 -6.77
N SER A 68 -3.29 0.68 -5.75
CA SER A 68 -3.01 -0.55 -4.99
C SER A 68 -4.22 -1.05 -4.21
N LEU A 69 -4.99 -0.14 -3.60
CA LEU A 69 -6.23 -0.52 -2.91
C LEU A 69 -7.28 -1.04 -3.89
N ALA A 70 -7.47 -0.38 -5.04
CA ALA A 70 -8.38 -0.83 -6.08
C ALA A 70 -8.01 -2.26 -6.59
N TRP A 71 -6.73 -2.50 -6.88
CA TRP A 71 -6.23 -3.82 -7.27
C TRP A 71 -6.42 -4.88 -6.18
N ALA A 72 -6.09 -4.54 -4.93
CA ALA A 72 -6.26 -5.45 -3.81
C ALA A 72 -7.74 -5.80 -3.61
N GLY A 73 -8.64 -4.81 -3.68
CA GLY A 73 -10.08 -5.02 -3.64
C GLY A 73 -10.57 -5.99 -4.72
N ARG A 74 -10.13 -5.77 -5.96
CA ARG A 74 -10.46 -6.67 -7.09
C ARG A 74 -9.92 -8.09 -6.90
N LEU A 75 -8.69 -8.25 -6.40
CA LEU A 75 -8.06 -9.56 -6.20
C LEU A 75 -8.70 -10.36 -5.07
N LEU A 76 -9.22 -9.69 -4.06
CA LEU A 76 -9.82 -10.28 -2.87
C LEU A 76 -11.35 -10.23 -2.87
N ASP A 77 -11.94 -9.76 -3.98
CA ASP A 77 -13.40 -9.59 -4.15
C ASP A 77 -14.01 -8.78 -2.99
N ARG A 78 -13.34 -7.67 -2.62
CA ARG A 78 -13.81 -6.74 -1.58
C ARG A 78 -14.06 -5.36 -2.17
N PRO A 79 -15.24 -4.76 -1.93
CA PRO A 79 -15.51 -3.40 -2.36
C PRO A 79 -14.59 -2.42 -1.62
N VAL A 80 -14.06 -1.45 -2.38
CA VAL A 80 -13.19 -0.39 -1.85
C VAL A 80 -13.57 0.95 -2.45
N SER A 81 -13.40 2.02 -1.66
CA SER A 81 -13.67 3.39 -2.08
C SER A 81 -12.41 4.25 -2.04
N VAL A 82 -12.31 5.18 -2.96
CA VAL A 82 -11.22 6.16 -3.02
C VAL A 82 -11.83 7.57 -3.11
N VAL A 83 -11.52 8.42 -2.15
CA VAL A 83 -11.86 9.84 -2.21
C VAL A 83 -10.76 10.58 -2.94
N MET A 84 -11.15 11.39 -3.92
CA MET A 84 -10.26 12.24 -4.73
C MET A 84 -10.82 13.65 -4.84
N PRO A 85 -9.97 14.69 -4.92
CA PRO A 85 -10.46 16.02 -5.24
C PRO A 85 -11.03 16.07 -6.67
N GLU A 86 -11.99 16.96 -6.92
CA GLU A 86 -12.70 17.07 -8.19
C GLU A 86 -11.78 17.44 -9.37
N ASN A 87 -10.66 18.13 -9.09
CA ASN A 87 -9.66 18.51 -10.09
C ASN A 87 -8.64 17.41 -10.41
N VAL A 88 -8.89 16.16 -9.95
CA VAL A 88 -8.03 15.02 -10.31
C VAL A 88 -7.98 14.84 -11.82
N SER A 89 -6.81 14.45 -12.35
CA SER A 89 -6.70 14.23 -13.80
C SER A 89 -7.66 13.12 -14.26
N PRO A 90 -8.34 13.31 -15.42
CA PRO A 90 -9.27 12.32 -15.98
C PRO A 90 -8.66 10.92 -16.14
N ALA A 91 -7.37 10.85 -16.48
CA ALA A 91 -6.66 9.60 -16.66
C ALA A 91 -6.55 8.80 -15.34
N LYS A 92 -6.22 9.48 -14.22
CA LYS A 92 -6.15 8.83 -12.89
C LYS A 92 -7.52 8.38 -12.39
N LEU A 93 -8.54 9.22 -12.62
CA LEU A 93 -9.92 8.90 -12.28
C LEU A 93 -10.39 7.65 -13.04
N ALA A 94 -10.24 7.66 -14.37
CA ALA A 94 -10.63 6.55 -15.23
C ALA A 94 -9.88 5.26 -14.85
N LEU A 95 -8.56 5.35 -14.62
CA LEU A 95 -7.76 4.19 -14.23
C LEU A 95 -8.26 3.57 -12.94
N THR A 96 -8.53 4.37 -11.90
CA THR A 96 -8.99 3.87 -10.60
C THR A 96 -10.34 3.19 -10.70
N ARG A 97 -11.28 3.81 -11.45
CA ARG A 97 -12.61 3.22 -11.70
C ARG A 97 -12.53 1.94 -12.51
N ASN A 98 -11.71 1.90 -13.56
CA ASN A 98 -11.55 0.71 -14.41
C ASN A 98 -10.93 -0.48 -13.67
N ILE A 99 -10.15 -0.24 -12.64
CA ILE A 99 -9.63 -1.30 -11.77
C ILE A 99 -10.76 -1.89 -10.91
N GLY A 100 -11.78 -1.12 -10.57
CA GLY A 100 -12.96 -1.58 -9.84
C GLY A 100 -13.22 -0.88 -8.50
N ALA A 101 -12.50 0.20 -8.18
CA ALA A 101 -12.82 0.99 -6.99
C ALA A 101 -13.98 1.96 -7.26
N GLU A 102 -14.82 2.15 -6.27
CA GLU A 102 -15.71 3.30 -6.20
C GLU A 102 -14.88 4.57 -6.01
N VAL A 103 -15.13 5.61 -6.83
CA VAL A 103 -14.43 6.89 -6.67
C VAL A 103 -15.42 7.97 -6.29
N ILE A 104 -15.21 8.54 -5.10
CA ILE A 104 -15.95 9.66 -4.54
C ILE A 104 -15.15 10.93 -4.83
N LEU A 105 -15.73 11.85 -5.62
CA LEU A 105 -15.11 13.15 -5.90
C LEU A 105 -15.62 14.16 -4.88
N HIS A 106 -14.70 14.84 -4.18
CA HIS A 106 -15.07 15.88 -3.22
C HIS A 106 -13.98 16.91 -3.01
N GLY A 107 -14.36 18.19 -3.06
CA GLY A 107 -13.48 19.34 -2.83
C GLY A 107 -12.49 19.59 -3.96
N GLN A 108 -11.68 20.63 -3.80
CA GLN A 108 -10.66 21.03 -4.79
C GLN A 108 -9.24 20.66 -4.36
N THR A 109 -9.06 20.28 -3.09
CA THR A 109 -7.75 19.98 -2.48
C THR A 109 -7.74 18.60 -1.83
N GLY A 110 -6.54 18.04 -1.65
CA GLY A 110 -6.38 16.79 -0.90
C GLY A 110 -6.85 16.89 0.56
N SER A 111 -6.75 18.07 1.16
CA SER A 111 -7.21 18.31 2.54
C SER A 111 -8.73 18.29 2.63
N GLU A 112 -9.45 18.87 1.68
CA GLU A 112 -10.91 18.82 1.62
C GLU A 112 -11.41 17.39 1.38
N ALA A 113 -10.76 16.67 0.45
CA ALA A 113 -11.04 15.25 0.22
C ALA A 113 -10.82 14.41 1.49
N LEU A 114 -9.76 14.71 2.27
CA LEU A 114 -9.48 14.04 3.53
C LEU A 114 -10.56 14.33 4.57
N ALA A 115 -10.92 15.58 4.77
CA ALA A 115 -11.97 15.96 5.71
C ALA A 115 -13.31 15.27 5.41
N HIS A 116 -13.67 15.18 4.13
CA HIS A 116 -14.87 14.45 3.70
C HIS A 116 -14.75 12.95 3.98
N CYS A 117 -13.60 12.35 3.69
CA CYS A 117 -13.35 10.95 3.99
C CYS A 117 -13.51 10.65 5.50
N GLU A 118 -12.98 11.53 6.35
CA GLU A 118 -13.11 11.41 7.81
C GLU A 118 -14.58 11.49 8.28
N GLN A 119 -15.38 12.32 7.63
CA GLN A 119 -16.84 12.37 7.89
C GLN A 119 -17.54 11.05 7.51
N LEU A 120 -17.21 10.48 6.34
CA LEU A 120 -17.74 9.19 5.92
C LEU A 120 -17.35 8.06 6.88
N VAL A 121 -16.11 8.05 7.34
CA VAL A 121 -15.60 7.07 8.32
C VAL A 121 -16.31 7.22 9.67
N ALA A 122 -16.62 8.44 10.10
CA ALA A 122 -17.35 8.69 11.34
C ALA A 122 -18.78 8.10 11.32
N GLY A 123 -19.35 7.87 10.13
CA GLY A 123 -20.62 7.17 9.95
C GLY A 123 -20.60 5.68 10.31
N GLY A 124 -19.42 5.06 10.41
CA GLY A 124 -19.24 3.69 10.89
C GLY A 124 -19.15 2.63 9.78
N ASP A 125 -19.56 2.91 8.55
CA ASP A 125 -19.62 1.96 7.44
C ASP A 125 -18.26 1.71 6.77
N TYR A 126 -17.28 2.57 7.04
CA TYR A 126 -15.97 2.52 6.39
C TYR A 126 -14.83 2.25 7.36
N TYR A 127 -13.84 1.50 6.88
CA TYR A 127 -12.52 1.38 7.48
C TYR A 127 -11.54 2.30 6.75
N PHE A 128 -10.96 3.28 7.45
CA PHE A 128 -10.02 4.22 6.85
C PHE A 128 -8.62 3.62 6.71
N LEU A 129 -8.20 3.35 5.49
CA LEU A 129 -6.81 2.99 5.17
C LEU A 129 -5.98 4.26 5.03
N HIS A 130 -5.26 4.60 6.10
CA HIS A 130 -4.25 5.67 6.07
C HIS A 130 -2.86 5.07 5.80
N PRO A 131 -2.18 5.40 4.67
CA PRO A 131 -0.98 4.68 4.21
C PRO A 131 0.26 4.85 5.10
N HIS A 132 0.19 5.69 6.13
CA HIS A 132 1.29 5.94 7.08
C HIS A 132 0.94 5.60 8.52
N LYS A 133 -0.32 5.27 8.83
CA LYS A 133 -0.80 5.03 10.20
C LYS A 133 -1.57 3.73 10.37
N CYS A 134 -1.88 3.02 9.28
CA CYS A 134 -2.63 1.76 9.31
C CYS A 134 -1.66 0.59 9.62
N PRO A 135 -1.74 -0.06 10.80
CA PRO A 135 -0.79 -1.10 11.18
C PRO A 135 -0.71 -2.26 10.19
N PRO A 136 -1.82 -2.84 9.69
CA PRO A 136 -1.74 -3.90 8.68
C PRO A 136 -1.06 -3.45 7.39
N PHE A 137 -1.24 -2.18 6.98
CA PHE A 137 -0.59 -1.64 5.79
C PHE A 137 0.93 -1.53 5.97
N LEU A 138 1.38 -1.10 7.14
CA LEU A 138 2.80 -1.05 7.47
C LEU A 138 3.38 -2.45 7.53
N ALA A 139 2.71 -3.41 8.19
CA ALA A 139 3.13 -4.81 8.25
C ALA A 139 3.28 -5.47 6.87
N GLY A 140 2.41 -5.13 5.91
CA GLY A 140 2.59 -5.54 4.52
C GLY A 140 3.87 -4.97 3.89
N SER A 141 4.22 -3.73 4.20
CA SER A 141 5.42 -3.07 3.70
C SER A 141 6.72 -3.57 4.35
N GLU A 142 6.68 -4.11 5.56
CA GLU A 142 7.82 -4.75 6.25
C GLU A 142 8.41 -5.91 5.45
N THR A 143 7.60 -6.60 4.64
CA THR A 143 8.06 -7.70 3.80
C THR A 143 9.17 -7.31 2.85
N ILE A 144 9.29 -6.02 2.50
CA ILE A 144 10.39 -5.49 1.67
C ILE A 144 11.74 -5.69 2.36
N ALA A 145 11.85 -5.31 3.63
CA ALA A 145 13.09 -5.45 4.38
C ALA A 145 13.42 -6.92 4.60
N ARG A 146 12.43 -7.74 4.94
CA ARG A 146 12.61 -9.19 5.11
C ARG A 146 13.16 -9.82 3.84
N GLU A 147 12.55 -9.53 2.68
CA GLU A 147 13.04 -10.03 1.39
C GLU A 147 14.47 -9.54 1.07
N ILE A 148 14.82 -8.29 1.42
CA ILE A 148 16.19 -7.76 1.22
C ILE A 148 17.20 -8.56 2.04
N VAL A 149 16.91 -8.79 3.34
CA VAL A 149 17.82 -9.51 4.24
C VAL A 149 17.93 -11.01 3.86
N GLU A 150 16.82 -11.61 3.42
CA GLU A 150 16.83 -12.99 2.92
C GLU A 150 17.67 -13.15 1.63
N ASP A 151 17.49 -12.19 0.67
CA ASP A 151 18.22 -12.22 -0.61
C ASP A 151 19.69 -11.82 -0.45
N ARG A 152 19.99 -11.00 0.58
CA ARG A 152 21.34 -10.46 0.82
C ARG A 152 21.58 -10.31 2.33
N PRO A 153 21.95 -11.40 3.03
CA PRO A 153 22.12 -11.42 4.50
C PRO A 153 23.23 -10.49 5.02
N ASP A 154 24.20 -10.15 4.17
CA ASP A 154 25.32 -9.23 4.48
C ASP A 154 24.94 -7.72 4.34
N THR A 155 23.65 -7.41 4.12
CA THR A 155 23.17 -6.04 4.00
C THR A 155 23.40 -5.26 5.32
N SER A 156 24.27 -4.28 5.27
CA SER A 156 24.58 -3.43 6.43
C SER A 156 23.77 -2.12 6.47
N ARG A 157 23.19 -1.69 5.34
CA ARG A 157 22.43 -0.44 5.23
C ARG A 157 21.33 -0.56 4.20
N ILE A 158 20.17 0.03 4.51
CA ILE A 158 19.04 0.19 3.58
C ILE A 158 18.74 1.68 3.44
N TYR A 159 18.86 2.21 2.23
CA TYR A 159 18.47 3.59 1.90
C TYR A 159 17.00 3.62 1.50
N VAL A 160 16.20 4.41 2.19
CA VAL A 160 14.75 4.45 2.02
C VAL A 160 14.33 5.87 1.61
N PRO A 161 13.59 6.05 0.51
CA PRO A 161 13.01 7.35 0.18
C PRO A 161 11.93 7.72 1.20
N ILE A 162 11.94 8.98 1.66
CA ILE A 162 11.01 9.46 2.68
C ILE A 162 10.04 10.46 2.07
N GLY A 163 8.74 10.11 2.12
CA GLY A 163 7.62 11.03 1.95
C GLY A 163 6.88 11.16 3.27
N GLY A 164 5.72 10.57 3.42
CA GLY A 164 4.96 10.54 4.67
C GLY A 164 5.50 9.58 5.75
N GLY A 165 6.67 8.97 5.58
CA GLY A 165 7.35 8.17 6.59
C GLY A 165 6.95 6.69 6.66
N GLY A 166 5.81 6.29 6.07
CA GLY A 166 5.28 4.91 6.23
C GLY A 166 6.22 3.80 5.75
N LEU A 167 6.94 3.99 4.64
CA LEU A 167 7.91 2.99 4.19
C LEU A 167 9.08 2.88 5.15
N LEU A 168 9.63 4.01 5.59
CA LEU A 168 10.73 4.01 6.54
C LEU A 168 10.33 3.35 7.86
N SER A 169 9.16 3.68 8.41
CA SER A 169 8.66 3.05 9.64
C SER A 169 8.54 1.53 9.50
N ALA A 170 8.03 1.04 8.37
CA ALA A 170 7.93 -0.40 8.10
C ALA A 170 9.30 -1.09 8.00
N ILE A 171 10.27 -0.46 7.32
CA ILE A 171 11.62 -1.00 7.19
C ILE A 171 12.33 -1.05 8.56
N CYS A 172 12.20 0.01 9.39
CA CYS A 172 12.77 0.03 10.74
C CYS A 172 12.16 -1.07 11.63
N ALA A 173 10.83 -1.21 11.64
CA ALA A 173 10.16 -2.24 12.43
C ALA A 173 10.61 -3.65 12.05
N ALA A 174 10.79 -3.93 10.75
CA ALA A 174 11.31 -5.21 10.28
C ALA A 174 12.78 -5.45 10.69
N ALA A 175 13.62 -4.40 10.67
CA ALA A 175 15.03 -4.51 11.07
C ALA A 175 15.18 -4.80 12.58
N GLU A 176 14.36 -4.16 13.43
CA GLU A 176 14.34 -4.42 14.87
C GLU A 176 13.94 -5.87 15.18
N SER A 177 12.92 -6.39 14.49
CA SER A 177 12.44 -7.77 14.68
C SER A 177 13.43 -8.85 14.19
N SER A 178 14.39 -8.49 13.36
CA SER A 178 15.42 -9.40 12.83
C SER A 178 16.68 -9.45 13.71
N SER A 179 16.79 -8.57 14.70
CA SER A 179 17.94 -8.46 15.60
C SER A 179 17.75 -9.23 16.92
N THR A 180 16.61 -9.89 17.09
CA THR A 180 16.26 -10.72 18.24
C THR A 180 16.28 -12.20 17.85
#